data_7d4dce5c2971cf286809ef7a50a30088
#
_entry.id   7d4dce5c2971cf286809ef7a50a30088
#
_cell.length_a   1.000
_cell.length_b   1.000
_cell.length_c   1.000
_cell.angle_alpha   90.00
_cell.angle_beta   90.00
_cell.angle_gamma   90.00
#
_symmetry.space_group_name_H-M   'P 1'
#
loop_
_entity.id
_entity.type
_entity.pdbx_description
1 polymer ?
#
loop_
_entity_poly.entity_id
_entity_poly.type
_entity_poly.pdbx_seq_one_letter_code
_entity_poly.pdbx_strand_id
1 'polypeptide(L)'
;EMCIRDKGASRVSDLTLADFWGIQNVDPTMFDDKGISLVLVHHAAGEQALARIRPDLVLKTEPLESALAGNPSAVHSAMEPEARAAFFAEFEKRQGDLDYRRAADKYCLFYGKSVKQKAVACAKKLLRRG
;
A
#
# COMPACT_ATOMS: atom_id res chain seq x y z
N GLU A 1 -3.30 -13.39 -0.91
CA GLU A 1 -3.03 -13.94 -2.27
C GLU A 1 -3.61 -13.08 -3.42
N MET A 2 -4.72 -12.36 -3.22
CA MET A 2 -5.34 -11.53 -4.28
C MET A 2 -4.43 -10.41 -4.82
N CYS A 3 -3.52 -9.87 -4.04
CA CYS A 3 -2.63 -8.79 -4.48
C CYS A 3 -1.42 -9.24 -5.31
N ILE A 4 -1.20 -10.54 -5.50
CA ILE A 4 0.05 -11.08 -6.05
C ILE A 4 -0.09 -11.58 -7.49
N ARG A 5 -1.26 -12.08 -7.91
CA ARG A 5 -1.39 -12.84 -9.15
C ARG A 5 -1.76 -12.04 -10.39
N ASP A 6 -2.70 -11.11 -10.29
CA ASP A 6 -3.26 -10.46 -11.50
C ASP A 6 -2.87 -8.98 -11.54
N LYS A 7 -1.68 -8.71 -12.03
CA LYS A 7 -1.14 -7.36 -12.17
C LYS A 7 -1.10 -6.94 -13.65
N GLY A 8 -1.27 -5.64 -13.89
CA GLY A 8 -1.17 -5.08 -15.23
C GLY A 8 -2.41 -5.29 -16.09
N ALA A 9 -2.21 -5.34 -17.41
CA ALA A 9 -3.28 -5.35 -18.43
C ALA A 9 -4.04 -6.68 -18.55
N SER A 10 -3.57 -7.76 -17.92
CA SER A 10 -4.17 -9.11 -18.04
C SER A 10 -5.12 -9.45 -16.89
N ARG A 11 -5.75 -8.45 -16.28
CA ARG A 11 -6.71 -8.68 -15.20
C ARG A 11 -7.98 -9.33 -15.73
N VAL A 12 -8.41 -10.38 -15.04
CA VAL A 12 -9.66 -11.09 -15.33
C VAL A 12 -10.89 -10.41 -14.71
N SER A 13 -10.69 -9.45 -13.81
CA SER A 13 -11.77 -8.69 -13.21
C SER A 13 -12.27 -7.59 -14.14
N ASP A 14 -13.57 -7.33 -14.14
CA ASP A 14 -14.17 -6.25 -14.92
C ASP A 14 -13.83 -4.86 -14.39
N LEU A 15 -13.73 -4.76 -13.06
CA LEU A 15 -13.38 -3.53 -12.32
C LEU A 15 -12.31 -3.83 -11.27
N THR A 16 -11.48 -2.82 -10.99
CA THR A 16 -10.64 -2.79 -9.78
C THR A 16 -10.97 -1.54 -8.98
N LEU A 17 -11.22 -1.72 -7.68
CA LEU A 17 -11.40 -0.63 -6.74
C LEU A 17 -10.15 -0.51 -5.87
N ALA A 18 -9.72 0.71 -5.64
CA ALA A 18 -8.58 1.04 -4.80
C ALA A 18 -8.74 2.45 -4.20
N ASP A 19 -7.87 2.82 -3.27
CA ASP A 19 -7.73 4.21 -2.86
C ASP A 19 -6.91 4.96 -3.91
N PHE A 20 -7.28 6.21 -4.21
CA PHE A 20 -6.51 7.05 -5.12
C PHE A 20 -5.40 7.78 -4.37
N TRP A 21 -4.30 7.08 -4.10
CA TRP A 21 -3.12 7.68 -3.48
C TRP A 21 -2.52 8.77 -4.36
N GLY A 22 -2.35 9.96 -3.81
CA GLY A 22 -1.75 11.08 -4.54
C GLY A 22 -2.75 11.93 -5.34
N ILE A 23 -4.06 11.74 -5.16
CA ILE A 23 -5.11 12.54 -5.84
C ILE A 23 -4.89 14.05 -5.65
N GLN A 24 -4.38 14.48 -4.50
CA GLN A 24 -4.10 15.90 -4.22
C GLN A 24 -3.10 16.54 -5.19
N ASN A 25 -2.26 15.72 -5.84
CA ASN A 25 -1.28 16.17 -6.84
C ASN A 25 -1.84 16.11 -8.27
N VAL A 26 -2.91 15.34 -8.49
CA VAL A 26 -3.55 15.13 -9.80
C VAL A 26 -4.74 16.06 -9.95
N ASP A 27 -5.67 16.01 -9.03
CA ASP A 27 -6.84 16.88 -8.96
C ASP A 27 -7.13 17.32 -7.52
N PRO A 28 -6.57 18.45 -7.09
CA PRO A 28 -6.81 18.98 -5.75
C PRO A 28 -8.28 19.24 -5.43
N THR A 29 -9.13 19.43 -6.45
CA THR A 29 -10.56 19.72 -6.25
C THR A 29 -11.36 18.50 -5.82
N MET A 30 -10.82 17.30 -6.07
CA MET A 30 -11.40 16.02 -5.64
C MET A 30 -10.89 15.59 -4.28
N PHE A 31 -9.79 16.17 -3.81
CA PHE A 31 -9.21 15.78 -2.53
C PHE A 31 -10.08 16.26 -1.35
N ASP A 32 -10.42 15.30 -0.49
CA ASP A 32 -11.05 15.57 0.81
C ASP A 32 -10.41 14.68 1.91
N ASP A 33 -10.79 14.89 3.15
CA ASP A 33 -10.28 14.15 4.31
C ASP A 33 -10.90 12.74 4.47
N LYS A 34 -11.89 12.40 3.63
CA LYS A 34 -12.54 11.07 3.62
C LYS A 34 -11.87 10.09 2.68
N GLY A 35 -11.05 10.61 1.77
CA GLY A 35 -10.38 9.85 0.73
C GLY A 35 -11.22 9.66 -0.54
N ILE A 36 -10.53 9.40 -1.63
CA ILE A 36 -11.11 9.24 -2.96
C ILE A 36 -10.84 7.82 -3.45
N SER A 37 -11.89 7.16 -3.93
CA SER A 37 -11.78 5.84 -4.54
C SER A 37 -11.31 5.94 -5.98
N LEU A 38 -10.37 5.08 -6.34
CA LEU A 38 -9.95 4.84 -7.72
C LEU A 38 -10.75 3.66 -8.29
N VAL A 39 -11.30 3.84 -9.48
CA VAL A 39 -11.95 2.76 -10.22
C VAL A 39 -11.20 2.56 -11.54
N LEU A 40 -10.60 1.39 -11.72
CA LEU A 40 -10.03 0.97 -12.99
C LEU A 40 -11.03 0.06 -13.70
N VAL A 41 -11.38 0.39 -14.93
CA VAL A 41 -12.30 -0.41 -15.76
C VAL A 41 -11.48 -1.22 -16.73
N HIS A 42 -11.66 -2.54 -16.76
CA HIS A 42 -10.86 -3.45 -17.58
C HIS A 42 -11.64 -4.00 -18.79
N HIS A 43 -12.95 -4.21 -18.63
CA HIS A 43 -13.79 -4.84 -19.64
C HIS A 43 -15.14 -4.14 -19.77
N ALA A 44 -15.83 -4.37 -20.88
CA ALA A 44 -17.12 -3.78 -21.19
C ALA A 44 -18.20 -4.05 -20.11
N ALA A 45 -18.14 -5.21 -19.45
CA ALA A 45 -19.06 -5.51 -18.35
C ALA A 45 -18.86 -4.54 -17.17
N GLY A 46 -17.61 -4.15 -16.88
CA GLY A 46 -17.28 -3.14 -15.89
C GLY A 46 -17.81 -1.74 -16.27
N GLU A 47 -17.68 -1.35 -17.54
CA GLU A 47 -18.26 -0.10 -18.05
C GLU A 47 -19.78 -0.07 -17.87
N GLN A 48 -20.46 -1.15 -18.21
CA GLN A 48 -21.90 -1.28 -18.04
C GLN A 48 -22.32 -1.21 -16.56
N ALA A 49 -21.58 -1.87 -15.69
CA ALA A 49 -21.83 -1.83 -14.24
C ALA A 49 -21.67 -0.40 -13.70
N LEU A 50 -20.59 0.27 -14.06
CA LEU A 50 -20.33 1.64 -13.65
C LEU A 50 -21.38 2.61 -14.20
N ALA A 51 -21.80 2.45 -15.45
CA ALA A 51 -22.83 3.28 -16.09
C ALA A 51 -24.18 3.22 -15.36
N ARG A 52 -24.56 2.06 -14.80
CA ARG A 52 -25.81 1.87 -14.06
C ARG A 52 -25.85 2.67 -12.76
N ILE A 53 -24.71 2.82 -12.09
CA ILE A 53 -24.62 3.52 -10.79
C ILE A 53 -24.11 4.93 -10.92
N ARG A 54 -23.71 5.36 -12.15
CA ARG A 54 -23.17 6.69 -12.41
C ARG A 54 -24.01 7.86 -11.88
N PRO A 55 -25.36 7.83 -11.93
CA PRO A 55 -26.18 8.91 -11.39
C PRO A 55 -26.02 9.16 -9.90
N ASP A 56 -25.58 8.15 -9.15
CA ASP A 56 -25.41 8.19 -7.70
C ASP A 56 -23.97 8.52 -7.27
N LEU A 57 -23.08 8.76 -8.24
CA LEU A 57 -21.66 8.95 -8.01
C LEU A 57 -21.17 10.30 -8.53
N VAL A 58 -20.23 10.88 -7.80
CA VAL A 58 -19.38 11.97 -8.32
C VAL A 58 -18.16 11.35 -8.96
N LEU A 59 -18.09 11.35 -10.30
CA LEU A 59 -17.04 10.73 -11.08
C LEU A 59 -16.27 11.74 -11.89
N LYS A 60 -14.96 11.66 -11.85
CA LYS A 60 -14.03 12.30 -12.79
C LYS A 60 -13.18 11.23 -13.47
N THR A 61 -12.81 11.48 -14.71
CA THR A 61 -11.90 10.62 -15.47
C THR A 61 -10.52 11.25 -15.44
N GLU A 62 -9.54 10.45 -15.04
CA GLU A 62 -8.15 10.85 -14.95
C GLU A 62 -7.28 9.97 -15.87
N PRO A 63 -6.13 10.48 -16.35
CA PRO A 63 -5.18 9.66 -17.10
C PRO A 63 -4.70 8.46 -16.27
N LEU A 64 -4.58 7.31 -16.92
CA LEU A 64 -4.17 6.07 -16.25
C LEU A 64 -2.81 6.20 -15.56
N GLU A 65 -1.86 6.91 -16.19
CA GLU A 65 -0.52 7.14 -15.64
C GLU A 65 -0.60 7.90 -14.31
N SER A 66 -1.47 8.89 -14.22
CA SER A 66 -1.68 9.66 -13.00
C SER A 66 -2.25 8.81 -11.87
N ALA A 67 -3.21 7.93 -12.20
CA ALA A 67 -3.78 6.99 -11.24
C ALA A 67 -2.78 5.94 -10.76
N LEU A 68 -1.91 5.44 -11.64
CA LEU A 68 -0.92 4.43 -11.32
C LEU A 68 0.29 4.98 -10.55
N ALA A 69 0.62 6.26 -10.72
CA ALA A 69 1.77 6.89 -10.06
C ALA A 69 1.71 6.77 -8.53
N GLY A 70 0.51 6.94 -7.95
CA GLY A 70 0.27 6.75 -6.52
C GLY A 70 -0.05 5.30 -6.11
N ASN A 71 -0.25 4.41 -7.10
CA ASN A 71 -0.72 3.04 -6.88
C ASN A 71 0.19 1.99 -7.56
N PRO A 72 1.48 1.93 -7.22
CA PRO A 72 2.43 1.02 -7.89
C PRO A 72 2.02 -0.45 -7.74
N SER A 73 1.31 -0.81 -6.67
CA SER A 73 0.79 -2.15 -6.46
C SER A 73 -0.26 -2.60 -7.48
N ALA A 74 -0.82 -1.67 -8.25
CA ALA A 74 -1.71 -2.01 -9.36
C ALA A 74 -0.95 -2.66 -10.53
N VAL A 75 0.32 -2.35 -10.69
CA VAL A 75 1.18 -2.83 -11.80
C VAL A 75 2.19 -3.87 -11.34
N HIS A 76 2.78 -3.67 -10.17
CA HIS A 76 3.83 -4.54 -9.65
C HIS A 76 3.42 -5.14 -8.31
N SER A 77 3.80 -6.40 -8.09
CA SER A 77 3.72 -7.00 -6.77
C SER A 77 4.69 -6.29 -5.82
N ALA A 78 4.37 -6.29 -4.53
CA ALA A 78 5.32 -5.85 -3.53
C ALA A 78 6.60 -6.67 -3.65
N MET A 79 7.75 -5.98 -3.61
CA MET A 79 9.04 -6.68 -3.58
C MET A 79 9.15 -7.50 -2.30
N GLU A 80 9.68 -8.70 -2.44
CA GLU A 80 9.97 -9.56 -1.31
C GLU A 80 11.13 -8.95 -0.50
N PRO A 81 10.94 -8.64 0.79
CA PRO A 81 12.03 -8.11 1.60
C PRO A 81 13.15 -9.14 1.74
N GLU A 82 14.42 -8.70 1.61
CA GLU A 82 15.60 -9.57 1.78
C GLU A 82 15.59 -10.32 3.12
N ALA A 83 15.06 -9.70 4.15
CA ALA A 83 14.97 -10.29 5.49
C ALA A 83 13.86 -11.33 5.64
N ARG A 84 13.00 -11.54 4.63
CA ARG A 84 11.84 -12.44 4.72
C ARG A 84 12.25 -13.89 5.04
N ALA A 85 13.21 -14.43 4.32
CA ALA A 85 13.67 -15.79 4.54
C ALA A 85 14.23 -15.98 5.96
N ALA A 86 15.03 -15.03 6.45
CA ALA A 86 15.59 -15.07 7.80
C ALA A 86 14.50 -14.95 8.88
N PHE A 87 13.48 -14.12 8.64
CA PHE A 87 12.32 -14.00 9.53
C PHE A 87 11.58 -15.33 9.67
N PHE A 88 11.24 -15.98 8.55
CA PHE A 88 10.51 -17.24 8.58
C PHE A 88 11.35 -18.39 9.14
N ALA A 89 12.66 -18.43 8.88
CA ALA A 89 13.55 -19.43 9.48
C ALA A 89 13.61 -19.28 11.02
N GLU A 90 13.60 -18.07 11.56
CA GLU A 90 13.52 -17.85 13.00
C GLU A 90 12.14 -18.22 13.55
N PHE A 91 11.08 -17.92 12.82
CA PHE A 91 9.71 -18.29 13.18
C PHE A 91 9.53 -19.81 13.29
N GLU A 92 10.03 -20.56 12.32
CA GLU A 92 9.97 -22.02 12.30
C GLU A 92 10.74 -22.65 13.47
N LYS A 93 11.95 -22.14 13.77
CA LYS A 93 12.75 -22.61 14.91
C LYS A 93 12.04 -22.45 16.25
N ARG A 94 11.22 -21.43 16.39
CA ARG A 94 10.46 -21.13 17.61
C ARG A 94 9.07 -21.76 17.64
N GLN A 95 8.70 -22.56 16.64
CA GLN A 95 7.40 -23.23 16.54
C GLN A 95 6.21 -22.26 16.74
N GLY A 96 6.35 -21.02 16.24
CA GLY A 96 5.32 -19.99 16.37
C GLY A 96 5.38 -19.16 17.67
N ASP A 97 6.20 -19.51 18.64
CA ASP A 97 6.47 -18.69 19.83
C ASP A 97 7.49 -17.58 19.49
N LEU A 98 7.05 -16.63 18.70
CA LEU A 98 7.83 -15.48 18.27
C LEU A 98 7.33 -14.22 18.96
N ASP A 99 8.25 -13.50 19.61
CA ASP A 99 7.98 -12.13 20.02
C ASP A 99 7.93 -11.24 18.77
N TYR A 100 6.70 -11.00 18.29
CA TYR A 100 6.45 -10.21 17.07
C TYR A 100 7.05 -8.81 17.13
N ARG A 101 7.13 -8.21 18.31
CA ARG A 101 7.74 -6.90 18.49
C ARG A 101 9.24 -6.94 18.20
N ARG A 102 9.94 -7.92 18.75
CA ARG A 102 11.38 -8.13 18.50
C ARG A 102 11.64 -8.53 17.05
N ALA A 103 10.78 -9.37 16.48
CA ALA A 103 10.89 -9.77 15.08
C ALA A 103 10.66 -8.56 14.15
N ALA A 104 9.65 -7.75 14.40
CA ALA A 104 9.41 -6.53 13.64
C ALA A 104 10.60 -5.55 13.74
N ASP A 105 11.15 -5.35 14.94
CA ASP A 105 12.33 -4.50 15.15
C ASP A 105 13.58 -5.03 14.43
N LYS A 106 13.72 -6.35 14.30
CA LYS A 106 14.89 -7.01 13.70
C LYS A 106 14.81 -7.12 12.19
N TYR A 107 13.62 -7.43 11.64
CA TYR A 107 13.45 -7.82 10.25
C TYR A 107 12.61 -6.83 9.43
N CYS A 108 11.77 -6.03 10.05
CA CYS A 108 10.91 -5.08 9.36
C CYS A 108 11.48 -3.67 9.43
N LEU A 109 12.26 -3.29 8.43
CA LEU A 109 12.87 -1.95 8.34
C LEU A 109 11.83 -0.81 8.26
N PHE A 110 10.57 -1.12 7.99
CA PHE A 110 9.50 -0.13 7.80
C PHE A 110 8.78 0.31 9.08
N TYR A 111 8.91 -0.42 10.18
CA TYR A 111 8.15 -0.16 11.41
C TYR A 111 8.96 0.36 12.60
N GLY A 112 10.05 1.02 12.37
CA GLY A 112 10.78 1.61 13.48
C GLY A 112 12.06 2.29 13.08
N LYS A 113 12.43 3.29 13.85
CA LYS A 113 13.77 3.85 13.80
C LYS A 113 14.78 2.72 13.92
N SER A 114 15.78 2.66 13.04
CA SER A 114 16.87 1.69 13.17
C SER A 114 17.47 1.75 14.57
N VAL A 115 18.15 0.69 15.01
CA VAL A 115 18.81 0.67 16.33
C VAL A 115 19.68 1.92 16.53
N LYS A 116 20.39 2.36 15.47
CA LYS A 116 21.17 3.62 15.48
C LYS A 116 20.28 4.84 15.71
N GLN A 117 19.12 4.91 15.04
CA GLN A 117 18.19 6.04 15.22
C GLN A 117 17.49 6.01 16.58
N LYS A 118 17.22 4.81 17.15
CA LYS A 118 16.72 4.66 18.52
C LYS A 118 17.76 5.11 19.53
N ALA A 119 19.03 4.72 19.34
CA ALA A 119 20.15 5.16 20.20
C ALA A 119 20.36 6.67 20.16
N VAL A 120 20.37 7.28 18.97
CA VAL A 120 20.48 8.73 18.80
C VAL A 120 19.28 9.46 19.42
N ALA A 121 18.07 8.95 19.27
CA ALA A 121 16.88 9.54 19.87
C ALA A 121 16.92 9.45 21.41
N CYS A 122 17.42 8.34 21.95
CA CYS A 122 17.60 8.15 23.39
C CYS A 122 18.69 9.09 23.95
N ALA A 123 19.84 9.21 23.28
CA ALA A 123 20.90 10.13 23.64
C ALA A 123 20.43 11.59 23.61
N LYS A 124 19.69 12.00 22.58
CA LYS A 124 19.10 13.35 22.52
C LYS A 124 18.08 13.62 23.63
N LYS A 125 17.34 12.60 24.07
CA LYS A 125 16.38 12.72 25.17
C LYS A 125 17.08 12.86 26.53
N LEU A 126 18.23 12.21 26.72
CA LEU A 126 19.05 12.34 27.93
C LEU A 126 19.70 13.72 28.01
N LEU A 127 20.25 14.23 26.89
CA LEU A 127 20.87 15.56 26.82
C LEU A 127 19.88 16.73 27.00
N ARG A 128 18.58 16.51 26.83
CA ARG A 128 17.54 17.54 27.06
C ARG A 128 17.00 17.57 28.48
N ARG A 129 17.44 16.64 29.34
CA ARG A 129 17.00 16.52 30.73
C ARG A 129 18.07 17.00 31.75
N GLY A 130 19.24 17.41 31.29
CA GLY A 130 20.25 18.14 32.04
C GLY A 130 20.25 19.60 31.62
#